data_9c7117d983a128ed4c2a2565e2f96c23
#
_entry.id   9c7117d983a128ed4c2a2565e2f96c23
#
_cell.length_a   1.000
_cell.length_b   1.000
_cell.length_c   1.000
_cell.angle_alpha   90.00
_cell.angle_beta   90.00
_cell.angle_gamma   90.00
#
_symmetry.space_group_name_H-M   'P 1'
#
loop_
_entity.id
_entity.type
_entity.pdbx_description
1 polymer ?
#
loop_
_entity_poly.entity_id
_entity_poly.type
_entity_poly.pdbx_seq_one_letter_code
_entity_poly.pdbx_strand_id
1 'polypeptide(L)'
;MDNITHSLVGVALADLAMGRRGTKAQRPLFVGVGVVAANLPDLDLAYSRITPPPIGYLLHHRGHTHTVVGLVALALMLGFAYRFLPSVRKMRPSGQLRFWLLMAIALASHLLLDSLNSYGVHPFYPIDNAWYFGDSLFILEPSLWLILGVAAAWNGRTRAARLAAALPMAILLCTIASTGEIPLESVIALAIAGALFAWITFRLSSHTRAAAALAVVTMIVAGFIGTSRLARRAVVDALAPELRGQTVDVILTPNASSPLCWAVIAIELREADGEYVLWRGTLSVQRAWKAPADCASHQFRGPRDGRIVGDGRLALRDVVHQPLRRLRTLADRDCWARAWLRFGRAPVMEGESIFDLRFSDRPGREFSDMRLIAREGCPPNVPNWGMPRADLLR
;
A
#
# COMPACT_ATOMS: atom_id res chain seq x y z
N MET A 1 0.37 -1.17 3.45
CA MET A 1 1.80 -1.59 3.34
C MET A 1 1.92 -2.99 3.91
N ASP A 2 3.11 -3.59 3.85
CA ASP A 2 3.37 -4.89 4.48
C ASP A 2 3.68 -4.76 5.96
N ASN A 3 3.46 -5.84 6.72
CA ASN A 3 3.66 -5.85 8.18
C ASN A 3 5.12 -5.64 8.62
N ILE A 4 6.10 -5.88 7.72
CA ILE A 4 7.53 -5.61 8.00
C ILE A 4 7.73 -4.10 8.05
N THR A 5 7.22 -3.36 7.07
CA THR A 5 7.27 -1.89 7.04
C THR A 5 6.64 -1.31 8.31
N HIS A 6 5.41 -1.74 8.67
CA HIS A 6 4.74 -1.27 9.88
C HIS A 6 5.54 -1.58 11.14
N SER A 7 6.09 -2.80 11.25
CA SER A 7 6.93 -3.20 12.38
C SER A 7 8.18 -2.35 12.50
N LEU A 8 8.90 -2.11 11.39
CA LEU A 8 10.12 -1.30 11.37
C LEU A 8 9.85 0.17 11.72
N VAL A 9 8.73 0.74 11.24
CA VAL A 9 8.26 2.07 11.65
C VAL A 9 7.95 2.09 13.13
N GLY A 10 7.26 1.07 13.65
CA GLY A 10 6.98 0.92 15.09
C GLY A 10 8.24 0.88 15.95
N VAL A 11 9.29 0.16 15.50
CA VAL A 11 10.60 0.12 16.17
C VAL A 11 11.29 1.50 16.15
N ALA A 12 11.29 2.17 15.00
CA ALA A 12 11.91 3.49 14.87
C ALA A 12 11.19 4.55 15.72
N LEU A 13 9.86 4.54 15.73
CA LEU A 13 9.04 5.41 16.60
C LEU A 13 9.31 5.13 18.09
N ALA A 14 9.48 3.86 18.48
CA ALA A 14 9.81 3.47 19.85
C ALA A 14 11.19 4.03 20.29
N ASP A 15 12.21 3.85 19.46
CA ASP A 15 13.56 4.39 19.73
C ASP A 15 13.55 5.92 19.78
N LEU A 16 12.72 6.57 18.95
CA LEU A 16 12.51 8.02 18.99
C LEU A 16 11.80 8.46 20.28
N ALA A 17 10.70 7.82 20.66
CA ALA A 17 9.88 8.16 21.84
C ALA A 17 10.63 7.97 23.15
N MET A 18 11.53 7.01 23.24
CA MET A 18 12.39 6.84 24.40
C MET A 18 13.30 8.04 24.68
N GLY A 19 13.73 8.74 23.63
CA GLY A 19 14.59 9.90 23.73
C GLY A 19 15.98 9.57 24.33
N ARG A 20 16.78 10.61 24.62
CA ARG A 20 18.12 10.46 25.20
C ARG A 20 18.11 9.93 26.64
N ARG A 21 17.02 10.10 27.38
CA ARG A 21 16.89 9.74 28.81
C ARG A 21 16.21 8.38 29.04
N GLY A 22 15.79 7.69 27.99
CA GLY A 22 15.18 6.37 28.11
C GLY A 22 16.17 5.34 28.63
N THR A 23 15.73 4.55 29.62
CA THR A 23 16.57 3.51 30.21
C THR A 23 16.64 2.28 29.31
N LYS A 24 17.77 1.60 29.41
CA LYS A 24 17.97 0.34 28.68
C LYS A 24 16.90 -0.71 28.98
N ALA A 25 16.39 -0.76 30.19
CA ALA A 25 15.37 -1.68 30.65
C ALA A 25 13.97 -1.40 30.05
N GLN A 26 13.68 -0.17 29.66
CA GLN A 26 12.37 0.22 29.10
C GLN A 26 12.24 -0.08 27.60
N ARG A 27 13.36 -0.22 26.87
CA ARG A 27 13.34 -0.39 25.41
C ARG A 27 12.49 -1.56 24.92
N PRO A 28 12.55 -2.77 25.51
CA PRO A 28 11.72 -3.88 25.04
C PRO A 28 10.21 -3.57 25.11
N LEU A 29 9.77 -2.86 26.15
CA LEU A 29 8.39 -2.46 26.29
C LEU A 29 7.98 -1.41 25.24
N PHE A 30 8.80 -0.39 25.00
CA PHE A 30 8.53 0.60 23.97
C PHE A 30 8.51 -0.01 22.57
N VAL A 31 9.49 -0.86 22.24
CA VAL A 31 9.51 -1.59 20.96
C VAL A 31 8.30 -2.51 20.83
N GLY A 32 7.96 -3.25 21.89
CA GLY A 32 6.80 -4.13 21.89
C GLY A 32 5.50 -3.38 21.59
N VAL A 33 5.25 -2.24 22.28
CA VAL A 33 4.03 -1.46 22.01
C VAL A 33 4.07 -0.80 20.63
N GLY A 34 5.24 -0.31 20.19
CA GLY A 34 5.38 0.28 18.87
C GLY A 34 5.05 -0.71 17.75
N VAL A 35 5.60 -1.93 17.82
CA VAL A 35 5.35 -3.00 16.84
C VAL A 35 3.90 -3.48 16.92
N VAL A 36 3.37 -3.74 18.13
CA VAL A 36 1.97 -4.20 18.29
C VAL A 36 1.00 -3.15 17.76
N ALA A 37 1.14 -1.88 18.16
CA ALA A 37 0.25 -0.83 17.72
C ALA A 37 0.34 -0.59 16.21
N ALA A 38 1.57 -0.64 15.64
CA ALA A 38 1.76 -0.46 14.20
C ALA A 38 1.19 -1.59 13.34
N ASN A 39 0.88 -2.77 13.90
CA ASN A 39 0.31 -3.90 13.14
C ASN A 39 -1.12 -4.26 13.59
N LEU A 40 -1.62 -3.66 14.66
CA LEU A 40 -2.92 -4.02 15.22
C LEU A 40 -4.10 -3.79 14.28
N PRO A 41 -4.12 -2.76 13.40
CA PRO A 41 -5.21 -2.60 12.44
C PRO A 41 -5.43 -3.81 11.54
N ASP A 42 -4.36 -4.54 11.15
CA ASP A 42 -4.45 -5.77 10.35
C ASP A 42 -5.08 -6.97 11.08
N LEU A 43 -5.51 -6.78 12.33
CA LEU A 43 -6.33 -7.77 13.04
C LEU A 43 -7.67 -8.05 12.32
N ASP A 44 -8.09 -7.16 11.40
CA ASP A 44 -9.26 -7.36 10.55
C ASP A 44 -9.19 -8.63 9.70
N LEU A 45 -8.00 -9.10 9.36
CA LEU A 45 -7.80 -10.40 8.70
C LEU A 45 -8.40 -11.57 9.49
N ALA A 46 -8.43 -11.47 10.82
CA ALA A 46 -8.97 -12.52 11.68
C ALA A 46 -10.49 -12.69 11.51
N TYR A 47 -11.22 -11.60 11.26
CA TYR A 47 -12.66 -11.65 11.08
C TYR A 47 -13.10 -11.56 9.60
N SER A 48 -12.18 -11.49 8.65
CA SER A 48 -12.53 -11.46 7.22
C SER A 48 -13.37 -12.66 6.78
N ARG A 49 -13.28 -13.78 7.51
CA ARG A 49 -14.03 -15.03 7.25
C ARG A 49 -15.52 -14.98 7.60
N ILE A 50 -16.01 -13.91 8.23
CA ILE A 50 -17.46 -13.75 8.50
C ILE A 50 -18.28 -13.55 7.22
N THR A 51 -17.62 -13.17 6.14
CA THR A 51 -18.17 -13.13 4.78
C THR A 51 -17.41 -14.13 3.90
N PRO A 52 -18.06 -14.94 3.07
CA PRO A 52 -17.37 -15.91 2.24
C PRO A 52 -16.37 -15.28 1.25
N PRO A 53 -15.27 -16.01 0.89
CA PRO A 53 -14.32 -15.53 -0.09
C PRO A 53 -14.94 -15.39 -1.50
N PRO A 54 -14.41 -14.50 -2.35
CA PRO A 54 -13.33 -13.55 -2.04
C PRO A 54 -13.79 -12.31 -1.27
N ILE A 55 -15.13 -12.09 -1.16
CA ILE A 55 -15.75 -10.86 -0.64
C ILE A 55 -15.25 -10.53 0.78
N GLY A 56 -15.11 -11.55 1.63
CA GLY A 56 -14.68 -11.34 2.99
C GLY A 56 -13.33 -10.65 3.09
N TYR A 57 -12.33 -11.16 2.39
CA TYR A 57 -11.01 -10.51 2.34
C TYR A 57 -11.09 -9.11 1.72
N LEU A 58 -11.76 -8.98 0.57
CA LEU A 58 -11.81 -7.72 -0.18
C LEU A 58 -12.45 -6.57 0.60
N LEU A 59 -13.45 -6.86 1.43
CA LEU A 59 -14.24 -5.82 2.11
C LEU A 59 -13.92 -5.65 3.60
N HIS A 60 -13.32 -6.65 4.26
CA HIS A 60 -12.99 -6.54 5.66
C HIS A 60 -11.52 -6.19 5.90
N HIS A 61 -10.59 -6.68 5.05
CA HIS A 61 -9.20 -6.22 5.11
C HIS A 61 -9.15 -4.74 4.68
N ARG A 62 -8.49 -3.93 5.51
CA ARG A 62 -8.51 -2.46 5.45
C ARG A 62 -9.91 -1.86 5.61
N GLY A 63 -10.76 -2.56 6.37
CA GLY A 63 -12.11 -2.15 6.69
C GLY A 63 -12.19 -1.27 7.95
N HIS A 64 -13.02 -1.65 8.91
CA HIS A 64 -13.35 -0.84 10.09
C HIS A 64 -12.15 -0.47 10.96
N THR A 65 -11.14 -1.34 11.07
CA THR A 65 -9.90 -1.09 11.82
C THR A 65 -9.01 -0.03 11.16
N HIS A 66 -9.18 0.18 9.86
CA HIS A 66 -8.45 1.18 9.06
C HIS A 66 -9.26 2.49 8.89
N THR A 67 -10.06 2.82 9.88
CA THR A 67 -10.76 4.11 9.99
C THR A 67 -10.23 4.90 11.19
N VAL A 68 -10.39 6.21 11.17
CA VAL A 68 -10.03 7.06 12.33
C VAL A 68 -10.76 6.59 13.59
N VAL A 69 -12.06 6.26 13.47
CA VAL A 69 -12.87 5.73 14.58
C VAL A 69 -12.33 4.38 15.06
N GLY A 70 -11.99 3.48 14.14
CA GLY A 70 -11.38 2.18 14.46
C GLY A 70 -10.04 2.33 15.18
N LEU A 71 -9.17 3.24 14.72
CA LEU A 71 -7.90 3.52 15.38
C LEU A 71 -8.08 4.06 16.80
N VAL A 72 -9.07 4.94 17.03
CA VAL A 72 -9.39 5.42 18.38
C VAL A 72 -9.85 4.26 19.27
N ALA A 73 -10.72 3.39 18.78
CA ALA A 73 -11.16 2.21 19.52
C ALA A 73 -10.00 1.26 19.86
N LEU A 74 -9.10 0.99 18.90
CA LEU A 74 -7.89 0.20 19.11
C LEU A 74 -6.93 0.86 20.11
N ALA A 75 -6.76 2.18 20.05
CA ALA A 75 -5.96 2.93 21.01
C ALA A 75 -6.52 2.83 22.43
N LEU A 76 -7.84 2.95 22.59
CA LEU A 76 -8.51 2.80 23.89
C LEU A 76 -8.37 1.35 24.42
N MET A 77 -8.55 0.35 23.57
CA MET A 77 -8.39 -1.06 23.93
C MET A 77 -6.97 -1.37 24.39
N LEU A 78 -5.96 -0.99 23.62
CA LEU A 78 -4.56 -1.14 23.98
C LEU A 78 -4.23 -0.35 25.25
N GLY A 79 -4.71 0.89 25.33
CA GLY A 79 -4.55 1.76 26.49
C GLY A 79 -5.08 1.11 27.75
N PHE A 80 -6.28 0.53 27.69
CA PHE A 80 -6.88 -0.21 28.79
C PHE A 80 -6.02 -1.43 29.17
N ALA A 81 -5.56 -2.22 28.20
CA ALA A 81 -4.71 -3.39 28.45
C ALA A 81 -3.37 -3.00 29.11
N TYR A 82 -2.67 -2.01 28.55
CA TYR A 82 -1.36 -1.61 29.05
C TYR A 82 -1.38 -0.87 30.38
N ARG A 83 -2.50 -0.21 30.77
CA ARG A 83 -2.59 0.50 32.07
C ARG A 83 -2.39 -0.44 33.27
N PHE A 84 -2.65 -1.74 33.12
CA PHE A 84 -2.48 -2.71 34.18
C PHE A 84 -1.05 -3.23 34.31
N LEU A 85 -0.17 -2.95 33.35
CA LEU A 85 1.23 -3.38 33.44
C LEU A 85 1.98 -2.59 34.52
N PRO A 86 2.58 -3.29 35.53
CA PRO A 86 3.36 -2.61 36.58
C PRO A 86 4.50 -1.73 36.03
N SER A 87 5.10 -2.14 34.91
CA SER A 87 6.15 -1.39 34.23
C SER A 87 5.68 -0.05 33.68
N VAL A 88 4.43 0.05 33.19
CA VAL A 88 3.82 1.29 32.73
C VAL A 88 3.41 2.18 33.91
N ARG A 89 2.76 1.59 34.91
CA ARG A 89 2.29 2.32 36.11
C ARG A 89 3.41 2.96 36.92
N LYS A 90 4.59 2.32 36.95
CA LYS A 90 5.80 2.82 37.67
C LYS A 90 6.59 3.85 36.88
N MET A 91 6.21 4.15 35.62
CA MET A 91 6.87 5.21 34.86
C MET A 91 6.55 6.58 35.44
N ARG A 92 7.52 7.51 35.32
CA ARG A 92 7.27 8.93 35.55
C ARG A 92 6.21 9.46 34.58
N PRO A 93 5.42 10.48 34.92
CA PRO A 93 4.36 11.03 34.03
C PRO A 93 4.84 11.35 32.63
N SER A 94 6.04 11.92 32.47
CA SER A 94 6.63 12.21 31.15
C SER A 94 6.98 10.94 30.35
N GLY A 95 7.26 9.83 31.03
CA GLY A 95 7.47 8.52 30.39
C GLY A 95 6.17 7.90 29.94
N GLN A 96 5.13 8.00 30.76
CA GLN A 96 3.78 7.54 30.42
C GLN A 96 3.23 8.32 29.21
N LEU A 97 3.34 9.63 29.20
CA LEU A 97 2.91 10.45 28.06
C LEU A 97 3.60 10.01 26.76
N ARG A 98 4.92 9.81 26.77
CA ARG A 98 5.65 9.33 25.59
C ARG A 98 5.20 7.93 25.15
N PHE A 99 4.88 7.06 26.10
CA PHE A 99 4.37 5.74 25.81
C PHE A 99 3.00 5.78 25.11
N TRP A 100 2.09 6.62 25.60
CA TRP A 100 0.77 6.78 24.98
C TRP A 100 0.83 7.46 23.62
N LEU A 101 1.68 8.48 23.47
CA LEU A 101 1.93 9.12 22.18
C LEU A 101 2.53 8.16 21.16
N LEU A 102 3.50 7.32 21.56
CA LEU A 102 4.05 6.29 20.69
C LEU A 102 2.96 5.36 20.15
N MET A 103 2.10 4.86 21.04
CA MET A 103 1.00 3.97 20.67
C MET A 103 0.05 4.64 19.67
N ALA A 104 -0.38 5.86 19.94
CA ALA A 104 -1.28 6.60 19.07
C ALA A 104 -0.63 6.91 17.70
N ILE A 105 0.64 7.33 17.68
CA ILE A 105 1.37 7.63 16.44
C ILE A 105 1.64 6.36 15.64
N ALA A 106 1.94 5.22 16.30
CA ALA A 106 2.17 3.95 15.61
C ALA A 106 0.88 3.45 14.94
N LEU A 107 -0.29 3.52 15.63
CA LEU A 107 -1.59 3.25 15.02
C LEU A 107 -1.88 4.17 13.83
N ALA A 108 -1.68 5.48 14.00
CA ALA A 108 -1.93 6.46 12.94
C ALA A 108 -0.98 6.26 11.73
N SER A 109 0.29 5.88 11.98
CA SER A 109 1.26 5.60 10.93
C SER A 109 0.86 4.40 10.07
N HIS A 110 0.18 3.41 10.63
CA HIS A 110 -0.35 2.28 9.87
C HIS A 110 -1.36 2.74 8.82
N LEU A 111 -2.42 3.43 9.25
CA LEU A 111 -3.45 3.96 8.34
C LEU A 111 -2.85 4.89 7.28
N LEU A 112 -1.92 5.76 7.69
CA LEU A 112 -1.25 6.69 6.76
C LEU A 112 -0.48 5.95 5.67
N LEU A 113 0.35 4.97 6.05
CA LEU A 113 1.13 4.19 5.08
C LEU A 113 0.23 3.36 4.17
N ASP A 114 -0.85 2.81 4.69
CA ASP A 114 -1.80 2.03 3.93
C ASP A 114 -2.61 2.86 2.94
N SER A 115 -2.88 4.12 3.27
CA SER A 115 -3.55 5.05 2.37
C SER A 115 -2.70 5.41 1.13
N LEU A 116 -1.39 5.15 1.14
CA LEU A 116 -0.49 5.58 0.05
C LEU A 116 -0.46 4.64 -1.15
N ASN A 117 -1.00 3.44 -1.07
CA ASN A 117 -1.01 2.50 -2.20
C ASN A 117 -2.34 2.48 -2.96
N SER A 118 -2.39 1.67 -4.01
CA SER A 118 -3.56 1.54 -4.89
C SER A 118 -4.67 0.62 -4.35
N TYR A 119 -4.47 -0.06 -3.20
CA TYR A 119 -5.52 -0.88 -2.59
C TYR A 119 -6.64 -0.03 -2.02
N GLY A 120 -6.28 1.04 -1.29
CA GLY A 120 -7.21 1.99 -0.68
C GLY A 120 -7.57 1.68 0.77
N VAL A 121 -8.19 2.66 1.42
CA VAL A 121 -8.69 2.64 2.81
C VAL A 121 -9.96 3.49 2.94
N HIS A 122 -10.65 3.39 4.09
CA HIS A 122 -11.86 4.19 4.41
C HIS A 122 -11.63 5.05 5.66
N PRO A 123 -10.74 6.04 5.64
CA PRO A 123 -10.30 6.72 6.86
C PRO A 123 -11.45 7.43 7.59
N PHE A 124 -12.45 7.93 6.88
CA PHE A 124 -13.52 8.78 7.43
C PHE A 124 -14.85 8.06 7.67
N TYR A 125 -14.92 6.74 7.48
CA TYR A 125 -16.12 5.99 7.83
C TYR A 125 -16.40 6.09 9.34
N PRO A 126 -17.68 6.26 9.80
CA PRO A 126 -18.93 6.16 9.04
C PRO A 126 -19.44 7.48 8.43
N ILE A 127 -18.71 8.59 8.55
CA ILE A 127 -19.12 9.90 8.02
C ILE A 127 -19.09 9.91 6.50
N ASP A 128 -18.02 9.34 5.93
CA ASP A 128 -17.84 9.16 4.49
C ASP A 128 -17.46 7.69 4.23
N ASN A 129 -18.19 7.04 3.32
CA ASN A 129 -17.97 5.64 2.95
C ASN A 129 -17.09 5.47 1.69
N ALA A 130 -16.52 6.58 1.17
CA ALA A 130 -15.65 6.55 0.01
C ALA A 130 -14.31 5.85 0.25
N TRP A 131 -13.78 5.27 -0.79
CA TRP A 131 -12.41 4.77 -0.83
C TRP A 131 -11.43 5.90 -1.09
N TYR A 132 -10.32 5.90 -0.36
CA TYR A 132 -9.20 6.81 -0.54
C TYR A 132 -7.98 6.03 -1.03
N PHE A 133 -7.47 6.39 -2.21
CA PHE A 133 -6.35 5.74 -2.89
C PHE A 133 -5.20 6.73 -3.06
N GLY A 134 -4.03 6.41 -2.51
CA GLY A 134 -2.85 7.28 -2.64
C GLY A 134 -2.10 7.10 -3.93
N ASP A 135 -2.13 5.90 -4.52
CA ASP A 135 -1.45 5.57 -5.80
C ASP A 135 0.01 6.07 -5.85
N SER A 136 0.71 6.04 -4.73
CA SER A 136 2.01 6.68 -4.58
C SER A 136 3.12 5.75 -4.15
N LEU A 137 2.81 4.67 -3.43
CA LEU A 137 3.81 3.80 -2.85
C LEU A 137 3.51 2.34 -3.16
N PHE A 138 4.56 1.58 -3.52
CA PHE A 138 4.42 0.15 -3.71
C PHE A 138 4.22 -0.54 -2.35
N ILE A 139 3.40 -1.60 -2.32
CA ILE A 139 3.04 -2.27 -1.06
C ILE A 139 4.25 -2.87 -0.34
N LEU A 140 5.24 -3.33 -1.09
CA LEU A 140 6.51 -3.88 -0.63
C LEU A 140 7.64 -2.94 -1.07
N GLU A 141 7.94 -1.90 -0.27
CA GLU A 141 8.92 -0.88 -0.67
C GLU A 141 10.29 -1.11 -0.03
N PRO A 142 11.27 -1.67 -0.77
CA PRO A 142 12.56 -2.07 -0.23
C PRO A 142 13.39 -0.91 0.32
N SER A 143 13.23 0.30 -0.20
CA SER A 143 13.95 1.47 0.28
C SER A 143 13.58 1.82 1.74
N LEU A 144 12.32 1.63 2.11
CA LEU A 144 11.86 1.83 3.49
C LEU A 144 12.43 0.76 4.42
N TRP A 145 12.40 -0.52 3.98
CA TRP A 145 12.97 -1.62 4.76
C TRP A 145 14.44 -1.44 5.02
N LEU A 146 15.18 -1.01 3.99
CA LEU A 146 16.63 -0.82 4.10
C LEU A 146 16.98 0.24 5.14
N ILE A 147 16.40 1.42 5.04
CA ILE A 147 16.73 2.55 5.94
C ILE A 147 16.29 2.25 7.38
N LEU A 148 15.04 1.82 7.56
CA LEU A 148 14.50 1.49 8.89
C LEU A 148 15.17 0.28 9.50
N GLY A 149 15.45 -0.74 8.71
CA GLY A 149 16.08 -1.94 9.18
C GLY A 149 17.55 -1.78 9.53
N VAL A 150 18.31 -0.99 8.78
CA VAL A 150 19.69 -0.60 9.19
C VAL A 150 19.63 0.09 10.55
N ALA A 151 18.70 1.03 10.75
CA ALA A 151 18.54 1.71 12.04
C ALA A 151 18.15 0.72 13.16
N ALA A 152 17.19 -0.18 12.91
CA ALA A 152 16.74 -1.17 13.87
C ALA A 152 17.83 -2.18 14.25
N ALA A 153 18.59 -2.69 13.26
CA ALA A 153 19.70 -3.61 13.46
C ALA A 153 20.84 -2.95 14.29
N TRP A 154 21.19 -1.72 13.94
CA TRP A 154 22.24 -0.98 14.68
C TRP A 154 21.82 -0.64 16.11
N ASN A 155 20.55 -0.35 16.35
CA ASN A 155 20.00 -0.10 17.66
C ASN A 155 19.77 -1.40 18.47
N GLY A 156 19.85 -2.57 17.83
CA GLY A 156 19.74 -3.88 18.47
C GLY A 156 20.84 -4.12 19.49
N ARG A 157 20.48 -4.58 20.70
CA ARG A 157 21.40 -4.72 21.82
C ARG A 157 22.09 -6.06 21.89
N THR A 158 21.39 -7.09 21.45
CA THR A 158 21.87 -8.47 21.39
C THR A 158 22.14 -8.85 19.95
N ARG A 159 23.02 -9.83 19.76
CA ARG A 159 23.23 -10.41 18.41
C ARG A 159 21.93 -10.91 17.83
N ALA A 160 21.08 -11.55 18.64
CA ALA A 160 19.77 -12.03 18.23
C ALA A 160 18.86 -10.88 17.74
N ALA A 161 18.78 -9.75 18.45
CA ALA A 161 17.99 -8.60 18.04
C ALA A 161 18.49 -7.96 16.73
N ARG A 162 19.81 -7.93 16.52
CA ARG A 162 20.41 -7.44 15.27
C ARG A 162 20.10 -8.37 14.10
N LEU A 163 20.25 -9.67 14.31
CA LEU A 163 19.93 -10.69 13.30
C LEU A 163 18.44 -10.71 12.98
N ALA A 164 17.57 -10.60 13.99
CA ALA A 164 16.12 -10.54 13.80
C ALA A 164 15.67 -9.33 12.96
N ALA A 165 16.41 -8.22 13.01
CA ALA A 165 16.15 -7.06 12.17
C ALA A 165 16.79 -7.18 10.76
N ALA A 166 18.02 -7.71 10.68
CA ALA A 166 18.79 -7.74 9.43
C ALA A 166 18.43 -8.92 8.51
N LEU A 167 18.17 -10.11 9.09
CA LEU A 167 17.96 -11.34 8.32
C LEU A 167 16.70 -11.33 7.45
N PRO A 168 15.51 -10.94 7.94
CA PRO A 168 14.32 -10.84 7.10
C PRO A 168 14.52 -9.88 5.93
N MET A 169 15.22 -8.78 6.17
CA MET A 169 15.56 -7.81 5.14
C MET A 169 16.50 -8.37 4.09
N ALA A 170 17.57 -9.02 4.52
CA ALA A 170 18.52 -9.63 3.60
C ALA A 170 17.84 -10.70 2.73
N ILE A 171 17.04 -11.58 3.34
CA ILE A 171 16.28 -12.61 2.61
C ILE A 171 15.35 -11.95 1.59
N LEU A 172 14.59 -10.95 2.00
CA LEU A 172 13.60 -10.28 1.16
C LEU A 172 14.27 -9.52 0.00
N LEU A 173 15.36 -8.79 0.25
CA LEU A 173 16.14 -8.12 -0.79
C LEU A 173 16.73 -9.14 -1.78
N CYS A 174 17.27 -10.27 -1.28
CA CYS A 174 17.77 -11.35 -2.13
C CYS A 174 16.65 -11.98 -2.97
N THR A 175 15.47 -12.23 -2.36
CA THR A 175 14.31 -12.78 -3.07
C THR A 175 13.85 -11.84 -4.18
N ILE A 176 13.67 -10.56 -3.89
CA ILE A 176 13.25 -9.56 -4.88
C ILE A 176 14.31 -9.41 -5.98
N ALA A 177 15.58 -9.40 -5.62
CA ALA A 177 16.67 -9.35 -6.61
C ALA A 177 16.69 -10.60 -7.51
N SER A 178 16.39 -11.79 -6.96
CA SER A 178 16.36 -13.05 -7.72
C SER A 178 15.17 -13.16 -8.68
N THR A 179 14.07 -12.43 -8.42
CA THR A 179 12.91 -12.41 -9.33
C THR A 179 13.15 -11.57 -10.59
N GLY A 180 14.22 -10.78 -10.63
CA GLY A 180 14.53 -9.85 -11.74
C GLY A 180 13.57 -8.66 -11.84
N GLU A 181 12.77 -8.44 -10.83
CA GLU A 181 11.72 -7.41 -10.81
C GLU A 181 12.24 -6.04 -10.42
N ILE A 182 13.35 -6.02 -9.66
CA ILE A 182 14.13 -4.80 -9.43
C ILE A 182 15.36 -4.88 -10.34
N PRO A 183 15.58 -3.91 -11.21
CA PRO A 183 16.78 -3.83 -12.03
C PRO A 183 18.04 -3.81 -11.16
N LEU A 184 19.12 -4.44 -11.65
CA LEU A 184 20.38 -4.56 -10.90
C LEU A 184 20.93 -3.19 -10.45
N GLU A 185 20.77 -2.16 -11.29
CA GLU A 185 21.16 -0.80 -10.97
C GLU A 185 20.41 -0.25 -9.73
N SER A 186 19.13 -0.60 -9.55
CA SER A 186 18.35 -0.22 -8.36
C SER A 186 18.80 -0.99 -7.12
N VAL A 187 19.15 -2.26 -7.25
CA VAL A 187 19.72 -3.06 -6.15
C VAL A 187 21.05 -2.47 -5.69
N ILE A 188 21.93 -2.11 -6.63
CA ILE A 188 23.22 -1.47 -6.32
C ILE A 188 23.00 -0.10 -5.64
N ALA A 189 22.08 0.72 -6.17
CA ALA A 189 21.74 2.02 -5.58
C ALA A 189 21.21 1.88 -4.14
N LEU A 190 20.34 0.90 -3.90
CA LEU A 190 19.86 0.58 -2.54
C LEU A 190 21.00 0.15 -1.62
N ALA A 191 21.90 -0.74 -2.09
CA ALA A 191 23.05 -1.19 -1.28
C ALA A 191 23.95 -0.03 -0.91
N ILE A 192 24.26 0.87 -1.85
CA ILE A 192 25.06 2.08 -1.61
C ILE A 192 24.33 3.02 -0.63
N ALA A 193 23.03 3.27 -0.82
CA ALA A 193 22.25 4.12 0.06
C ALA A 193 22.19 3.58 1.50
N GLY A 194 22.01 2.27 1.66
CA GLY A 194 22.03 1.61 2.97
C GLY A 194 23.40 1.67 3.65
N ALA A 195 24.47 1.41 2.90
CA ALA A 195 25.85 1.51 3.41
C ALA A 195 26.20 2.95 3.82
N LEU A 196 25.82 3.92 3.00
CA LEU A 196 26.03 5.35 3.28
C LEU A 196 25.23 5.79 4.53
N PHE A 197 23.96 5.39 4.62
CA PHE A 197 23.14 5.66 5.80
C PHE A 197 23.74 5.03 7.06
N ALA A 198 24.18 3.76 6.98
CA ALA A 198 24.87 3.09 8.07
C ALA A 198 26.14 3.84 8.49
N TRP A 199 26.96 4.25 7.52
CA TRP A 199 28.22 4.98 7.75
C TRP A 199 27.99 6.35 8.38
N ILE A 200 27.03 7.13 7.88
CA ILE A 200 26.72 8.46 8.44
C ILE A 200 26.17 8.34 9.86
N THR A 201 25.37 7.31 10.13
CA THR A 201 24.64 7.20 11.39
C THR A 201 25.31 6.31 12.44
N PHE A 202 26.43 5.64 12.13
CA PHE A 202 27.01 4.64 13.03
C PHE A 202 27.42 5.21 14.40
N ARG A 203 27.90 6.45 14.46
CA ARG A 203 28.29 7.15 15.72
C ARG A 203 27.13 7.83 16.44
N LEU A 204 25.95 7.89 15.83
CA LEU A 204 24.79 8.54 16.42
C LEU A 204 24.19 7.70 17.56
N SER A 205 23.54 8.37 18.51
CA SER A 205 22.71 7.70 19.51
C SER A 205 21.53 7.00 18.86
N SER A 206 20.93 5.98 19.52
CA SER A 206 19.77 5.25 19.00
C SER A 206 18.60 6.16 18.67
N HIS A 207 18.31 7.15 19.52
CA HIS A 207 17.29 8.16 19.32
C HIS A 207 17.56 9.02 18.06
N THR A 208 18.79 9.54 17.92
CA THR A 208 19.15 10.38 16.76
C THR A 208 19.15 9.57 15.46
N ARG A 209 19.59 8.30 15.51
CA ARG A 209 19.55 7.39 14.36
C ARG A 209 18.13 7.09 13.93
N ALA A 210 17.22 6.83 14.88
CA ALA A 210 15.80 6.63 14.60
C ALA A 210 15.17 7.89 13.99
N ALA A 211 15.49 9.08 14.52
CA ALA A 211 15.03 10.34 13.95
C ALA A 211 15.53 10.53 12.50
N ALA A 212 16.82 10.25 12.24
CA ALA A 212 17.39 10.31 10.90
C ALA A 212 16.72 9.30 9.94
N ALA A 213 16.48 8.07 10.39
CA ALA A 213 15.79 7.06 9.58
C ALA A 213 14.36 7.50 9.22
N LEU A 214 13.59 7.98 10.19
CA LEU A 214 12.23 8.48 9.95
C LEU A 214 12.23 9.70 9.01
N ALA A 215 13.19 10.62 9.16
CA ALA A 215 13.33 11.77 8.26
C ALA A 215 13.64 11.34 6.82
N VAL A 216 14.57 10.40 6.61
CA VAL A 216 14.89 9.86 5.28
C VAL A 216 13.69 9.14 4.68
N VAL A 217 12.98 8.30 5.46
CA VAL A 217 11.75 7.63 5.01
C VAL A 217 10.67 8.65 4.62
N THR A 218 10.49 9.71 5.41
CA THR A 218 9.53 10.78 5.07
C THR A 218 9.92 11.48 3.75
N MET A 219 11.20 11.72 3.50
CA MET A 219 11.67 12.29 2.23
C MET A 219 11.44 11.34 1.04
N ILE A 220 11.70 10.04 1.22
CA ILE A 220 11.42 9.02 0.19
C ILE A 220 9.92 9.01 -0.14
N VAL A 221 9.06 8.92 0.87
CA VAL A 221 7.60 8.92 0.71
C VAL A 221 7.12 10.20 0.03
N ALA A 222 7.63 11.37 0.44
CA ALA A 222 7.30 12.64 -0.19
C ALA A 222 7.74 12.69 -1.67
N GLY A 223 8.90 12.11 -1.99
CA GLY A 223 9.39 11.94 -3.36
C GLY A 223 8.43 11.10 -4.21
N PHE A 224 7.99 9.94 -3.70
CA PHE A 224 7.01 9.10 -4.38
C PHE A 224 5.65 9.80 -4.57
N ILE A 225 5.16 10.53 -3.57
CA ILE A 225 3.93 11.33 -3.69
C ILE A 225 4.10 12.41 -4.77
N GLY A 226 5.23 13.10 -4.78
CA GLY A 226 5.52 14.13 -5.77
C GLY A 226 5.56 13.57 -7.20
N THR A 227 6.28 12.45 -7.39
CA THR A 227 6.39 11.80 -8.71
C THR A 227 5.09 11.13 -9.14
N SER A 228 4.25 10.62 -8.21
CA SER A 228 2.89 10.13 -8.52
C SER A 228 2.03 11.24 -9.15
N ARG A 229 2.07 12.45 -8.60
CA ARG A 229 1.33 13.59 -9.14
C ARG A 229 1.82 13.99 -10.55
N LEU A 230 3.13 13.95 -10.77
CA LEU A 230 3.73 14.19 -12.09
C LEU A 230 3.35 13.09 -13.08
N ALA A 231 3.42 11.84 -12.65
CA ALA A 231 3.04 10.67 -13.45
C ALA A 231 1.56 10.76 -13.88
N ARG A 232 0.66 11.08 -12.94
CA ARG A 232 -0.78 11.24 -13.24
C ARG A 232 -1.04 12.29 -14.31
N ARG A 233 -0.41 13.47 -14.20
CA ARG A 233 -0.51 14.52 -15.22
C ARG A 233 0.00 14.02 -16.56
N ALA A 234 1.19 13.42 -16.58
CA ALA A 234 1.79 12.88 -17.79
C ALA A 234 0.93 11.83 -18.51
N VAL A 235 0.22 10.96 -17.73
CA VAL A 235 -0.73 9.98 -18.31
C VAL A 235 -1.92 10.68 -18.94
N VAL A 236 -2.53 11.64 -18.24
CA VAL A 236 -3.69 12.39 -18.74
C VAL A 236 -3.31 13.12 -20.04
N ASP A 237 -2.19 13.82 -20.04
CA ASP A 237 -1.71 14.57 -21.23
C ASP A 237 -1.38 13.63 -22.40
N ALA A 238 -0.73 12.49 -22.12
CA ALA A 238 -0.33 11.53 -23.16
C ALA A 238 -1.53 10.80 -23.78
N LEU A 239 -2.58 10.54 -23.01
CA LEU A 239 -3.78 9.85 -23.48
C LEU A 239 -4.81 10.79 -24.10
N ALA A 240 -4.79 12.09 -23.81
CA ALA A 240 -5.77 13.05 -24.31
C ALA A 240 -6.08 12.94 -25.81
N PRO A 241 -5.10 12.76 -26.73
CA PRO A 241 -5.36 12.59 -28.17
C PRO A 241 -5.98 11.23 -28.53
N GLU A 242 -5.88 10.24 -27.68
CA GLU A 242 -6.31 8.85 -27.91
C GLU A 242 -7.75 8.61 -27.42
N LEU A 243 -8.22 9.43 -26.47
CA LEU A 243 -9.51 9.27 -25.83
C LEU A 243 -10.66 9.71 -26.72
N ARG A 244 -11.78 8.96 -26.68
CA ARG A 244 -13.06 9.29 -27.31
C ARG A 244 -14.14 9.66 -26.30
N GLY A 245 -13.89 9.38 -25.02
CA GLY A 245 -14.79 9.61 -23.90
C GLY A 245 -14.12 10.38 -22.77
N GLN A 246 -14.69 10.26 -21.59
CA GLN A 246 -14.19 10.94 -20.39
C GLN A 246 -13.28 10.02 -19.58
N THR A 247 -12.09 10.50 -19.19
CA THR A 247 -11.27 9.82 -18.19
C THR A 247 -11.93 9.93 -16.82
N VAL A 248 -12.29 8.80 -16.23
CA VAL A 248 -12.94 8.74 -14.91
C VAL A 248 -11.97 8.38 -13.79
N ASP A 249 -10.86 7.69 -14.11
CA ASP A 249 -9.80 7.41 -13.15
C ASP A 249 -8.44 7.16 -13.83
N VAL A 250 -7.37 7.44 -13.09
CA VAL A 250 -6.00 7.05 -13.44
C VAL A 250 -5.38 6.39 -12.22
N ILE A 251 -5.12 5.11 -12.29
CA ILE A 251 -4.55 4.29 -11.23
C ILE A 251 -3.06 4.14 -11.50
N LEU A 252 -2.25 4.45 -10.49
CA LEU A 252 -0.80 4.38 -10.59
C LEU A 252 -0.23 3.44 -9.53
N THR A 253 0.73 2.63 -9.96
CA THR A 253 1.52 1.79 -9.05
C THR A 253 2.98 1.98 -9.39
N PRO A 254 3.81 2.52 -8.48
CA PRO A 254 5.24 2.67 -8.75
C PRO A 254 5.94 1.30 -8.80
N ASN A 255 7.03 1.22 -9.55
CA ASN A 255 7.93 0.10 -9.41
C ASN A 255 8.63 0.18 -8.05
N ALA A 256 8.87 -0.97 -7.44
CA ALA A 256 9.60 -1.05 -6.17
C ALA A 256 10.94 -0.30 -6.26
N SER A 257 11.18 0.58 -5.32
CA SER A 257 12.39 1.41 -5.20
C SER A 257 12.69 2.32 -6.41
N SER A 258 11.70 2.58 -7.28
CA SER A 258 11.87 3.46 -8.42
C SER A 258 10.73 4.46 -8.57
N PRO A 259 10.91 5.70 -8.12
CA PRO A 259 9.90 6.75 -8.29
C PRO A 259 9.80 7.25 -9.75
N LEU A 260 10.65 6.73 -10.65
CA LEU A 260 10.66 7.12 -12.07
C LEU A 260 9.72 6.27 -12.92
N CYS A 261 9.49 5.02 -12.53
CA CYS A 261 8.72 4.03 -13.29
C CYS A 261 7.39 3.70 -12.65
N TRP A 262 6.32 3.72 -13.44
CA TRP A 262 4.95 3.54 -12.98
C TRP A 262 4.19 2.57 -13.87
N ALA A 263 3.49 1.61 -13.28
CA ALA A 263 2.41 0.92 -13.94
C ALA A 263 1.17 1.82 -13.97
N VAL A 264 0.49 1.84 -15.08
CA VAL A 264 -0.64 2.74 -15.37
C VAL A 264 -1.85 1.93 -15.77
N ILE A 265 -3.01 2.23 -15.16
CA ILE A 265 -4.33 1.86 -15.64
C ILE A 265 -5.16 3.13 -15.69
N ALA A 266 -5.52 3.61 -16.89
CA ALA A 266 -6.45 4.71 -17.04
C ALA A 266 -7.81 4.16 -17.46
N ILE A 267 -8.89 4.68 -16.88
CA ILE A 267 -10.25 4.24 -17.17
C ILE A 267 -10.99 5.36 -17.90
N GLU A 268 -11.46 5.06 -19.08
CA GLU A 268 -12.23 5.93 -19.94
C GLU A 268 -13.69 5.45 -20.01
N LEU A 269 -14.64 6.33 -19.77
CA LEU A 269 -16.06 6.08 -19.95
C LEU A 269 -16.48 6.59 -21.35
N ARG A 270 -17.02 5.71 -22.18
CA ARG A 270 -17.59 5.96 -23.51
C ARG A 270 -19.08 5.67 -23.51
N GLU A 271 -19.86 6.57 -22.94
CA GLU A 271 -21.31 6.36 -22.83
C GLU A 271 -22.00 6.21 -24.18
N ALA A 272 -21.59 6.99 -25.19
CA ALA A 272 -22.13 6.91 -26.54
C ALA A 272 -21.92 5.53 -27.19
N ASP A 273 -20.82 4.86 -26.87
CA ASP A 273 -20.48 3.52 -27.38
C ASP A 273 -21.00 2.40 -26.46
N GLY A 274 -21.56 2.74 -25.29
CA GLY A 274 -22.05 1.78 -24.29
C GLY A 274 -20.96 0.95 -23.65
N GLU A 275 -19.72 1.47 -23.57
CA GLU A 275 -18.56 0.77 -23.05
C GLU A 275 -17.73 1.64 -22.08
N TYR A 276 -16.88 1.00 -21.31
CA TYR A 276 -15.73 1.62 -20.67
C TYR A 276 -14.44 0.92 -21.09
N VAL A 277 -13.36 1.66 -21.13
CA VAL A 277 -12.08 1.22 -21.69
C VAL A 277 -11.00 1.38 -20.63
N LEU A 278 -10.22 0.31 -20.42
CA LEU A 278 -9.07 0.33 -19.52
C LEU A 278 -7.79 0.35 -20.37
N TRP A 279 -7.07 1.45 -20.30
CA TRP A 279 -5.80 1.65 -20.96
C TRP A 279 -4.68 1.22 -20.02
N ARG A 280 -3.92 0.19 -20.41
CA ARG A 280 -2.79 -0.29 -19.61
C ARG A 280 -1.46 0.06 -20.22
N GLY A 281 -0.50 0.42 -19.37
CA GLY A 281 0.83 0.74 -19.84
C GLY A 281 1.84 0.97 -18.73
N THR A 282 3.04 1.35 -19.15
CA THR A 282 4.11 1.77 -18.26
C THR A 282 4.52 3.20 -18.60
N LEU A 283 4.72 4.00 -17.56
CA LEU A 283 5.14 5.38 -17.67
C LEU A 283 6.54 5.56 -17.07
N SER A 284 7.38 6.30 -17.75
CA SER A 284 8.60 6.88 -17.17
C SER A 284 8.41 8.39 -16.98
N VAL A 285 8.57 8.84 -15.74
CA VAL A 285 8.50 10.28 -15.42
C VAL A 285 9.64 11.04 -16.12
N GLN A 286 10.81 10.40 -16.27
CA GLN A 286 11.99 10.97 -16.89
C GLN A 286 12.58 10.03 -17.95
N ARG A 287 12.05 10.10 -19.16
CA ARG A 287 12.42 9.21 -20.28
C ARG A 287 13.90 9.27 -20.69
N ALA A 288 14.57 10.39 -20.42
CA ALA A 288 16.00 10.52 -20.72
C ALA A 288 16.88 9.62 -19.84
N TRP A 289 16.40 9.26 -18.64
CA TRP A 289 17.11 8.37 -17.72
C TRP A 289 16.64 6.92 -17.84
N LYS A 290 15.36 6.71 -18.11
CA LYS A 290 14.75 5.39 -18.25
C LYS A 290 13.66 5.44 -19.30
N ALA A 291 13.76 4.63 -20.34
CA ALA A 291 12.68 4.56 -21.32
C ALA A 291 11.44 3.87 -20.70
N PRO A 292 10.20 4.26 -21.08
CA PRO A 292 9.01 3.66 -20.52
C PRO A 292 8.90 2.16 -20.80
N ALA A 293 9.44 1.68 -21.92
CA ALA A 293 9.52 0.25 -22.24
C ALA A 293 10.47 -0.53 -21.32
N ASP A 294 11.43 0.14 -20.67
CA ASP A 294 12.37 -0.45 -19.71
C ASP A 294 11.85 -0.39 -18.26
N CYS A 295 10.71 0.26 -18.04
CA CYS A 295 10.00 0.25 -16.79
C CYS A 295 9.35 -1.13 -16.59
N ALA A 296 10.08 -2.08 -15.99
CA ALA A 296 9.51 -3.37 -15.62
C ALA A 296 8.35 -3.18 -14.63
N SER A 297 7.31 -3.98 -14.76
CA SER A 297 6.19 -3.98 -13.81
C SER A 297 5.72 -5.40 -13.60
N HIS A 298 5.55 -5.79 -12.32
CA HIS A 298 4.93 -7.05 -11.93
C HIS A 298 3.53 -7.23 -12.50
N GLN A 299 2.78 -6.13 -12.52
CA GLN A 299 1.41 -6.12 -12.99
C GLN A 299 1.32 -6.37 -14.50
N PHE A 300 2.42 -6.14 -15.23
CA PHE A 300 2.40 -6.18 -16.68
C PHE A 300 3.58 -6.97 -17.25
N ARG A 301 3.49 -8.29 -17.19
CA ARG A 301 4.37 -9.18 -17.96
C ARG A 301 3.87 -9.22 -19.40
N GLY A 302 4.57 -8.58 -20.32
CA GLY A 302 4.20 -8.61 -21.73
C GLY A 302 5.29 -8.06 -22.64
N PRO A 303 5.12 -8.16 -23.98
CA PRO A 303 6.15 -7.78 -24.93
C PRO A 303 6.57 -6.32 -24.71
N ARG A 304 7.87 -6.07 -24.96
CA ARG A 304 8.49 -4.75 -24.87
C ARG A 304 8.06 -3.79 -25.98
N ASP A 305 7.19 -4.24 -26.87
CA ASP A 305 6.80 -3.56 -28.10
C ASP A 305 5.51 -2.72 -27.95
N GLY A 306 5.29 -2.16 -26.74
CA GLY A 306 4.14 -1.30 -26.49
C GLY A 306 4.19 -0.01 -27.34
N ARG A 307 3.05 0.40 -27.87
CA ARG A 307 2.91 1.66 -28.61
C ARG A 307 3.25 2.84 -27.71
N ILE A 308 4.23 3.65 -28.10
CA ILE A 308 4.59 4.87 -27.39
C ILE A 308 3.59 5.98 -27.77
N VAL A 309 3.04 6.66 -26.78
CA VAL A 309 2.04 7.73 -26.97
C VAL A 309 2.44 9.03 -26.28
N GLY A 310 1.78 10.11 -26.68
CA GLY A 310 2.02 11.45 -26.17
C GLY A 310 3.45 11.93 -26.46
N ASP A 311 4.08 12.49 -25.44
CA ASP A 311 5.45 13.00 -25.50
C ASP A 311 6.56 11.93 -25.39
N GLY A 312 6.18 10.67 -25.48
CA GLY A 312 7.11 9.54 -25.43
C GLY A 312 7.39 9.01 -24.02
N ARG A 313 6.66 9.45 -23.01
CA ARG A 313 6.80 8.98 -21.61
C ARG A 313 5.92 7.77 -21.28
N LEU A 314 4.86 7.51 -22.07
CA LEU A 314 3.92 6.41 -21.84
C LEU A 314 4.05 5.36 -22.95
N ALA A 315 4.33 4.13 -22.57
CA ALA A 315 4.27 2.94 -23.42
C ALA A 315 2.97 2.19 -23.11
N LEU A 316 2.05 2.16 -24.06
CA LEU A 316 0.81 1.37 -23.93
C LEU A 316 1.13 -0.09 -24.18
N ARG A 317 0.59 -0.95 -23.32
CA ARG A 317 0.67 -2.39 -23.47
C ARG A 317 -0.53 -2.95 -24.22
N ASP A 318 -1.72 -2.68 -23.70
CA ASP A 318 -2.98 -3.12 -24.27
C ASP A 318 -4.12 -2.18 -23.86
N VAL A 319 -5.26 -2.40 -24.49
CA VAL A 319 -6.50 -1.65 -24.25
C VAL A 319 -7.63 -2.68 -24.09
N VAL A 320 -8.27 -2.68 -22.94
CA VAL A 320 -9.32 -3.62 -22.59
C VAL A 320 -10.68 -2.94 -22.68
N HIS A 321 -11.53 -3.40 -23.59
CA HIS A 321 -12.89 -2.88 -23.79
C HIS A 321 -13.88 -3.69 -22.97
N GLN A 322 -14.78 -3.03 -22.26
CA GLN A 322 -15.76 -3.65 -21.40
C GLN A 322 -17.16 -3.05 -21.60
N PRO A 323 -18.20 -3.88 -21.81
CA PRO A 323 -19.56 -3.36 -22.05
C PRO A 323 -20.20 -2.88 -20.74
N LEU A 324 -20.60 -1.61 -20.68
CA LEU A 324 -21.29 -0.99 -19.54
C LEU A 324 -22.58 -1.74 -19.18
N ARG A 325 -23.37 -2.14 -20.18
CA ARG A 325 -24.61 -2.87 -19.96
C ARG A 325 -24.41 -4.15 -19.14
N ARG A 326 -23.32 -4.89 -19.39
CA ARG A 326 -23.01 -6.12 -18.64
C ARG A 326 -22.68 -5.80 -17.19
N LEU A 327 -21.85 -4.79 -16.95
CA LEU A 327 -21.47 -4.35 -15.60
C LEU A 327 -22.70 -3.88 -14.80
N ARG A 328 -23.54 -3.02 -15.40
CA ARG A 328 -24.76 -2.51 -14.80
C ARG A 328 -25.77 -3.63 -14.48
N THR A 329 -25.96 -4.56 -15.42
CA THR A 329 -26.83 -5.73 -15.20
C THR A 329 -26.35 -6.61 -14.04
N LEU A 330 -25.03 -6.83 -13.92
CA LEU A 330 -24.45 -7.57 -12.79
C LEU A 330 -24.67 -6.84 -11.47
N ALA A 331 -24.43 -5.52 -11.44
CA ALA A 331 -24.65 -4.71 -10.25
C ALA A 331 -26.11 -4.74 -9.77
N ASP A 332 -27.07 -4.79 -10.69
CA ASP A 332 -28.51 -4.78 -10.39
C ASP A 332 -29.03 -6.16 -9.96
N ARG A 333 -28.62 -7.23 -10.65
CA ARG A 333 -29.23 -8.54 -10.53
C ARG A 333 -28.46 -9.53 -9.67
N ASP A 334 -27.17 -9.34 -9.50
CA ASP A 334 -26.31 -10.24 -8.74
C ASP A 334 -25.78 -9.55 -7.47
N CYS A 335 -26.26 -9.96 -6.31
CA CYS A 335 -25.85 -9.37 -5.04
C CYS A 335 -24.40 -9.70 -4.64
N TRP A 336 -23.82 -10.81 -5.17
CA TRP A 336 -22.40 -11.12 -4.99
C TRP A 336 -21.52 -10.19 -5.84
N ALA A 337 -21.91 -9.96 -7.10
CA ALA A 337 -21.24 -9.01 -7.97
C ALA A 337 -21.35 -7.57 -7.40
N ARG A 338 -22.51 -7.20 -6.88
CA ARG A 338 -22.71 -5.92 -6.20
C ARG A 338 -21.81 -5.77 -4.97
N ALA A 339 -21.66 -6.82 -4.17
CA ALA A 339 -20.74 -6.82 -3.04
C ALA A 339 -19.29 -6.68 -3.51
N TRP A 340 -18.88 -7.40 -4.54
CA TRP A 340 -17.56 -7.32 -5.14
C TRP A 340 -17.25 -5.90 -5.66
N LEU A 341 -18.23 -5.25 -6.31
CA LEU A 341 -18.11 -3.89 -6.85
C LEU A 341 -17.90 -2.82 -5.76
N ARG A 342 -18.14 -3.12 -4.49
CA ARG A 342 -17.73 -2.25 -3.37
C ARG A 342 -16.22 -2.19 -3.16
N PHE A 343 -15.48 -3.10 -3.80
CA PHE A 343 -14.01 -3.11 -3.81
C PHE A 343 -13.44 -2.78 -5.20
N GLY A 344 -14.07 -3.30 -6.27
CA GLY A 344 -13.56 -3.25 -7.64
C GLY A 344 -13.38 -1.82 -8.16
N ARG A 345 -12.12 -1.39 -8.33
CA ARG A 345 -11.75 -0.07 -8.87
C ARG A 345 -11.48 -0.12 -10.37
N ALA A 346 -10.93 -1.24 -10.87
CA ALA A 346 -10.67 -1.47 -12.29
C ALA A 346 -11.31 -2.81 -12.72
N PRO A 347 -12.66 -2.90 -12.72
CA PRO A 347 -13.36 -4.14 -12.97
C PRO A 347 -13.17 -4.61 -14.42
N VAL A 348 -12.89 -5.90 -14.60
CA VAL A 348 -12.84 -6.59 -15.89
C VAL A 348 -13.67 -7.85 -15.78
N MET A 349 -14.51 -8.09 -16.80
CA MET A 349 -15.35 -9.27 -16.91
C MET A 349 -14.86 -10.11 -18.10
N GLU A 350 -14.40 -11.34 -17.82
CA GLU A 350 -13.96 -12.27 -18.84
C GLU A 350 -14.59 -13.64 -18.59
N GLY A 351 -15.32 -14.16 -19.60
CA GLY A 351 -16.10 -15.38 -19.45
C GLY A 351 -17.08 -15.28 -18.28
N GLU A 352 -17.00 -16.23 -17.34
CA GLU A 352 -17.79 -16.29 -16.11
C GLU A 352 -17.03 -15.74 -14.89
N SER A 353 -16.12 -14.78 -15.08
CA SER A 353 -15.33 -14.22 -13.99
C SER A 353 -15.36 -12.70 -14.03
N ILE A 354 -15.26 -12.10 -12.82
CA ILE A 354 -14.95 -10.68 -12.62
C ILE A 354 -13.70 -10.58 -11.77
N PHE A 355 -12.80 -9.70 -12.15
CA PHE A 355 -11.56 -9.44 -11.41
C PHE A 355 -11.14 -7.97 -11.51
N ASP A 356 -10.28 -7.56 -10.60
CA ASP A 356 -9.75 -6.19 -10.58
C ASP A 356 -8.38 -6.15 -11.27
N LEU A 357 -8.29 -5.36 -12.33
CA LEU A 357 -7.10 -5.25 -13.16
C LEU A 357 -5.87 -4.70 -12.42
N ARG A 358 -6.07 -4.08 -11.25
CA ARG A 358 -4.96 -3.64 -10.37
C ARG A 358 -4.11 -4.81 -9.88
N PHE A 359 -4.70 -6.01 -9.76
CA PHE A 359 -4.08 -7.17 -9.12
C PHE A 359 -3.94 -8.37 -10.03
N SER A 360 -4.77 -8.49 -11.06
CA SER A 360 -4.76 -9.63 -11.97
C SER A 360 -4.88 -9.19 -13.43
N ASP A 361 -4.17 -9.84 -14.32
CA ASP A 361 -4.31 -9.68 -15.77
C ASP A 361 -5.14 -10.80 -16.42
N ARG A 362 -5.57 -11.81 -15.63
CA ARG A 362 -6.33 -12.98 -16.08
C ARG A 362 -7.17 -13.54 -14.95
N PRO A 363 -8.34 -14.13 -15.27
CA PRO A 363 -9.21 -14.74 -14.28
C PRO A 363 -8.56 -15.96 -13.58
N GLY A 364 -8.91 -16.16 -12.31
CA GLY A 364 -8.56 -17.35 -11.52
C GLY A 364 -7.15 -17.38 -10.94
N ARG A 365 -6.46 -16.25 -10.89
CA ARG A 365 -5.06 -16.18 -10.42
C ARG A 365 -4.84 -15.45 -9.12
N GLU A 366 -5.71 -14.50 -8.77
CA GLU A 366 -5.46 -13.58 -7.68
C GLU A 366 -6.64 -13.49 -6.70
N PHE A 367 -6.37 -12.93 -5.54
CA PHE A 367 -7.34 -12.80 -4.45
C PHE A 367 -8.58 -11.95 -4.79
N SER A 368 -8.50 -11.09 -5.81
CA SER A 368 -9.60 -10.23 -6.24
C SER A 368 -10.56 -10.90 -7.23
N ASP A 369 -10.25 -12.13 -7.67
CA ASP A 369 -11.01 -12.83 -8.68
C ASP A 369 -12.27 -13.48 -8.09
N MET A 370 -13.40 -13.30 -8.75
CA MET A 370 -14.66 -13.93 -8.38
C MET A 370 -15.34 -14.57 -9.59
N ARG A 371 -15.76 -15.83 -9.46
CA ARG A 371 -16.57 -16.49 -10.48
C ARG A 371 -18.03 -16.01 -10.37
N LEU A 372 -18.61 -15.68 -11.53
CA LEU A 372 -20.00 -15.26 -11.69
C LEU A 372 -20.89 -16.49 -11.89
N ILE A 373 -21.02 -17.30 -10.86
CA ILE A 373 -21.87 -18.51 -10.83
C ILE A 373 -23.11 -18.24 -9.97
N ALA A 374 -24.20 -18.93 -10.28
CA ALA A 374 -25.38 -18.88 -9.43
C ALA A 374 -25.05 -19.36 -8.01
N ARG A 375 -25.45 -18.57 -7.02
CA ARG A 375 -25.29 -18.87 -5.60
C ARG A 375 -26.62 -18.69 -4.89
N GLU A 376 -26.88 -19.53 -3.89
CA GLU A 376 -28.05 -19.36 -3.03
C GLU A 376 -27.83 -18.15 -2.10
N GLY A 377 -28.78 -17.20 -2.15
CA GLY A 377 -28.79 -16.00 -1.32
C GLY A 377 -27.64 -15.01 -1.60
N CYS A 378 -27.60 -13.97 -0.80
CA CYS A 378 -26.60 -12.91 -0.88
C CYS A 378 -25.50 -13.12 0.19
N PRO A 379 -24.29 -12.58 -0.03
CA PRO A 379 -23.21 -12.71 0.96
C PRO A 379 -23.62 -12.00 2.26
N PRO A 380 -23.47 -12.66 3.42
CA PRO A 380 -23.75 -12.04 4.72
C PRO A 380 -22.69 -11.00 5.10
N ASN A 381 -23.02 -10.12 6.04
CA ASN A 381 -22.09 -9.19 6.69
C ASN A 381 -21.28 -8.30 5.72
N VAL A 382 -21.87 -7.93 4.59
CA VAL A 382 -21.22 -7.03 3.63
C VAL A 382 -21.21 -5.59 4.18
N PRO A 383 -20.03 -4.98 4.38
CA PRO A 383 -19.94 -3.60 4.85
C PRO A 383 -20.52 -2.61 3.82
N ASN A 384 -20.98 -1.45 4.31
CA ASN A 384 -21.56 -0.43 3.45
C ASN A 384 -20.51 0.54 2.86
N TRP A 385 -19.44 -0.01 2.28
CA TRP A 385 -18.45 0.80 1.56
C TRP A 385 -19.07 1.37 0.27
N GLY A 386 -18.67 2.57 -0.10
CA GLY A 386 -18.97 3.14 -1.41
C GLY A 386 -18.36 2.32 -2.54
N MET A 387 -18.99 2.29 -3.68
CA MET A 387 -18.43 1.63 -4.87
C MET A 387 -17.39 2.55 -5.53
N PRO A 388 -16.12 2.11 -5.71
CA PRO A 388 -15.08 2.94 -6.34
C PRO A 388 -15.48 3.44 -7.73
N ARG A 389 -16.26 2.63 -8.46
CA ARG A 389 -16.74 2.92 -9.82
C ARG A 389 -18.24 3.14 -9.89
N ALA A 390 -18.80 3.89 -8.95
CA ALA A 390 -20.20 4.31 -9.02
C ALA A 390 -20.52 5.13 -10.28
N ASP A 391 -19.51 5.76 -10.88
CA ASP A 391 -19.57 6.50 -12.14
C ASP A 391 -19.90 5.59 -13.34
N LEU A 392 -19.45 4.35 -13.36
CA LEU A 392 -19.76 3.37 -14.42
C LEU A 392 -21.15 2.73 -14.26
N LEU A 393 -21.77 2.87 -13.09
CA LEU A 393 -23.02 2.19 -12.73
C LEU A 393 -24.28 3.07 -12.87
N ARG A 394 -24.08 4.35 -13.17
CA ARG A 394 -25.18 5.32 -13.36
C ARG A 394 -25.83 5.25 -14.72
#